data_8e354bfc4a53397e5fa24cec421876b8
#
_entry.id   8e354bfc4a53397e5fa24cec421876b8
#
_cell.length_a   1.000
_cell.length_b   1.000
_cell.length_c   1.000
_cell.angle_alpha   90.00
_cell.angle_beta   90.00
_cell.angle_gamma   90.00
#
_symmetry.space_group_name_H-M   'P 1'
#
loop_
_entity.id
_entity.type
_entity.pdbx_description
1 polymer ?
#
loop_
_entity_poly.entity_id
_entity_poly.type
_entity_poly.pdbx_seq_one_letter_code
_entity_poly.pdbx_strand_id
1 'polypeptide(L)'
;ALLEGPEEVLLLDEPDNYLDVPSKRWLEKVVSETKKSVLFVSHDRELLQNTATRIVALEQGVNGNTAWVHGAKFDTWHEARKARNERFAELLLRWEQEHQRLIDLVRTLQVQAASSPDMANKYHAMQTRLRKFEEAGAPEAPPVEQDVKVGLRGGRTGLRALTFENVAIANLTEPFNFEVFFGDRIAVLGKNGTGKSHFLRMISGDETVKYSGNFKVGARVEIGYFAQTHAHPEFE
;
A
#
# COMPACT_ATOMS: atom_id res chain seq x y z
N ALA A 1 -4.86 26.15 15.07
CA ALA A 1 -4.61 26.05 16.52
C ALA A 1 -3.37 25.17 16.81
N LEU A 2 -3.35 23.90 16.45
CA LEU A 2 -2.24 22.97 16.77
C LEU A 2 -0.92 23.33 16.06
N LEU A 3 -1.01 23.82 14.82
CA LEU A 3 0.16 24.22 14.01
C LEU A 3 0.77 25.54 14.48
N GLU A 4 0.03 26.37 15.18
CA GLU A 4 0.43 27.68 15.71
C GLU A 4 0.71 27.66 17.22
N GLY A 5 0.51 26.49 17.87
CA GLY A 5 0.74 26.30 19.31
C GLY A 5 2.22 26.37 19.69
N PRO A 6 2.56 26.30 20.97
CA PRO A 6 3.92 26.38 21.49
C PRO A 6 4.73 25.10 21.31
N GLU A 7 4.10 24.01 20.85
CA GLU A 7 4.72 22.70 20.72
C GLU A 7 5.87 22.72 19.70
N GLU A 8 7.02 22.15 20.02
CA GLU A 8 8.17 22.05 19.15
C GLU A 8 8.12 20.83 18.21
N VAL A 9 7.33 19.82 18.57
CA VAL A 9 7.15 18.57 17.82
C VAL A 9 5.67 18.34 17.54
N LEU A 10 5.33 18.08 16.29
CA LEU A 10 3.97 17.76 15.87
C LEU A 10 3.89 16.28 15.48
N LEU A 11 2.89 15.58 15.99
CA LEU A 11 2.54 14.22 15.63
C LEU A 11 1.21 14.25 14.87
N LEU A 12 1.21 13.82 13.62
CA LEU A 12 0.04 13.87 12.74
C LEU A 12 -0.25 12.47 12.21
N ASP A 13 -1.43 11.95 12.50
CA ASP A 13 -1.90 10.66 12.02
C ASP A 13 -2.88 10.88 10.88
N GLU A 14 -2.49 10.47 9.66
CA GLU A 14 -3.23 10.62 8.41
C GLU A 14 -3.88 12.02 8.22
N PRO A 15 -3.10 13.11 8.32
CA PRO A 15 -3.64 14.48 8.30
C PRO A 15 -4.25 14.87 6.95
N ASP A 16 -4.00 14.11 5.92
CA ASP A 16 -4.50 14.27 4.55
C ASP A 16 -5.87 13.60 4.33
N ASN A 17 -6.32 12.78 5.27
CA ASN A 17 -7.61 12.11 5.15
C ASN A 17 -8.75 13.12 5.12
N TYR A 18 -9.71 12.87 4.23
CA TYR A 18 -10.90 13.72 4.01
C TYR A 18 -10.61 15.15 3.53
N LEU A 19 -9.35 15.50 3.22
CA LEU A 19 -9.02 16.78 2.63
C LEU A 19 -9.29 16.77 1.11
N ASP A 20 -9.81 17.90 0.60
CA ASP A 20 -9.85 18.14 -0.83
C ASP A 20 -8.50 18.63 -1.36
N VAL A 21 -8.33 18.68 -2.69
CA VAL A 21 -7.06 19.04 -3.32
C VAL A 21 -6.51 20.40 -2.84
N PRO A 22 -7.32 21.49 -2.75
CA PRO A 22 -6.81 22.74 -2.19
C PRO A 22 -6.33 22.64 -0.75
N SER A 23 -7.04 21.90 0.09
CA SER A 23 -6.68 21.70 1.51
C SER A 23 -5.43 20.85 1.66
N LYS A 24 -5.23 19.84 0.82
CA LYS A 24 -3.99 19.04 0.76
C LYS A 24 -2.79 19.92 0.41
N ARG A 25 -2.88 20.75 -0.62
CA ARG A 25 -1.81 21.69 -0.99
C ARG A 25 -1.49 22.69 0.12
N TRP A 26 -2.51 23.15 0.83
CA TRP A 26 -2.30 23.98 2.01
C TRP A 26 -1.54 23.22 3.11
N LEU A 27 -1.91 21.96 3.40
CA LEU A 27 -1.23 21.11 4.37
C LEU A 27 0.24 20.90 3.98
N GLU A 28 0.52 20.55 2.72
CA GLU A 28 1.88 20.41 2.19
C GLU A 28 2.73 21.67 2.43
N LYS A 29 2.16 22.83 2.12
CA LYS A 29 2.84 24.11 2.33
C LYS A 29 3.16 24.32 3.81
N VAL A 30 2.19 24.10 4.69
CA VAL A 30 2.37 24.30 6.13
C VAL A 30 3.42 23.35 6.70
N VAL A 31 3.39 22.06 6.32
CA VAL A 31 4.37 21.06 6.77
C VAL A 31 5.76 21.38 6.25
N SER A 32 5.88 21.89 5.01
CA SER A 32 7.17 22.22 4.41
C SER A 32 7.79 23.52 4.97
N GLU A 33 6.97 24.50 5.33
CA GLU A 33 7.44 25.83 5.80
C GLU A 33 7.63 25.91 7.31
N THR A 34 7.08 24.96 8.07
CA THR A 34 7.19 24.98 9.55
C THR A 34 8.63 24.76 9.99
N LYS A 35 9.02 25.46 11.08
CA LYS A 35 10.32 25.25 11.75
C LYS A 35 10.27 24.13 12.80
N LYS A 36 9.09 23.57 13.06
CA LYS A 36 8.89 22.50 14.03
C LYS A 36 9.32 21.17 13.46
N SER A 37 9.65 20.23 14.32
CA SER A 37 9.79 18.83 13.92
C SER A 37 8.42 18.21 13.69
N VAL A 38 8.21 17.59 12.53
CA VAL A 38 6.92 16.95 12.21
C VAL A 38 7.16 15.47 11.96
N LEU A 39 6.43 14.64 12.69
CA LEU A 39 6.30 13.21 12.43
C LEU A 39 4.85 12.95 12.00
N PHE A 40 4.67 12.41 10.80
CA PHE A 40 3.33 12.15 10.30
C PHE A 40 3.24 10.78 9.64
N VAL A 41 2.06 10.18 9.71
CA VAL A 41 1.69 8.96 8.97
C VAL A 41 0.80 9.38 7.81
N SER A 42 1.09 8.91 6.61
CA SER A 42 0.25 9.14 5.44
C SER A 42 0.41 8.03 4.40
N HIS A 43 -0.65 7.79 3.64
CA HIS A 43 -0.65 6.96 2.43
C HIS A 43 -0.63 7.79 1.15
N ASP A 44 -0.66 9.12 1.25
CA ASP A 44 -0.61 10.04 0.12
C ASP A 44 0.82 10.23 -0.38
N ARG A 45 1.10 9.68 -1.55
CA ARG A 45 2.44 9.74 -2.16
C ARG A 45 2.88 11.17 -2.50
N GLU A 46 1.94 12.05 -2.87
CA GLU A 46 2.24 13.44 -3.22
C GLU A 46 2.67 14.21 -1.95
N LEU A 47 1.94 14.05 -0.85
CA LEU A 47 2.32 14.62 0.44
C LEU A 47 3.70 14.12 0.91
N LEU A 48 3.94 12.80 0.84
CA LEU A 48 5.24 12.21 1.21
C LEU A 48 6.38 12.74 0.34
N GLN A 49 6.19 12.84 -0.97
CA GLN A 49 7.20 13.30 -1.91
C GLN A 49 7.55 14.78 -1.71
N ASN A 50 6.55 15.62 -1.44
CA ASN A 50 6.72 17.06 -1.34
C ASN A 50 7.23 17.52 0.04
N THR A 51 6.98 16.74 1.11
CA THR A 51 7.25 17.20 2.48
C THR A 51 8.21 16.34 3.28
N ALA A 52 8.26 15.03 3.05
CA ALA A 52 9.07 14.12 3.86
C ALA A 52 10.56 14.24 3.52
N THR A 53 11.39 14.47 4.54
CA THR A 53 12.85 14.48 4.42
C THR A 53 13.48 13.14 4.78
N ARG A 54 12.77 12.31 5.53
CA ARG A 54 13.14 10.94 5.94
C ARG A 54 11.90 10.07 5.99
N ILE A 55 12.06 8.78 5.73
CA ILE A 55 10.95 7.81 5.78
C ILE A 55 11.28 6.74 6.82
N VAL A 56 10.30 6.45 7.68
CA VAL A 56 10.30 5.26 8.54
C VAL A 56 9.24 4.32 8.00
N ALA A 57 9.66 3.18 7.48
CA ALA A 57 8.75 2.15 7.00
C ALA A 57 8.60 1.07 8.07
N LEU A 58 7.37 0.78 8.47
CA LEU A 58 7.02 -0.38 9.28
C LEU A 58 6.62 -1.50 8.33
N GLU A 59 7.34 -2.59 8.36
CA GLU A 59 7.16 -3.71 7.42
C GLU A 59 6.91 -5.00 8.18
N GLN A 60 6.04 -5.83 7.63
CA GLN A 60 5.76 -7.15 8.18
C GLN A 60 6.87 -8.12 7.75
N GLY A 61 7.68 -8.55 8.70
CA GLY A 61 8.70 -9.59 8.52
C GLY A 61 8.19 -10.96 8.96
N VAL A 62 8.96 -12.01 8.63
CA VAL A 62 8.64 -13.40 8.98
C VAL A 62 8.61 -13.60 10.50
N ASN A 63 9.46 -12.91 11.25
CA ASN A 63 9.59 -13.01 12.71
C ASN A 63 8.92 -11.85 13.47
N GLY A 64 8.01 -11.13 12.84
CA GLY A 64 7.33 -9.97 13.40
C GLY A 64 7.58 -8.68 12.61
N ASN A 65 6.98 -7.58 13.04
CA ASN A 65 7.12 -6.29 12.37
C ASN A 65 8.52 -5.71 12.60
N THR A 66 9.11 -5.19 11.53
CA THR A 66 10.40 -4.51 11.56
C THR A 66 10.25 -3.05 11.16
N ALA A 67 11.17 -2.20 11.62
CA ALA A 67 11.22 -0.79 11.26
C ALA A 67 12.49 -0.52 10.44
N TRP A 68 12.34 0.12 9.30
CA TRP A 68 13.46 0.55 8.48
C TRP A 68 13.43 2.06 8.25
N VAL A 69 14.58 2.70 8.48
CA VAL A 69 14.73 4.15 8.30
C VAL A 69 15.48 4.42 6.99
N HIS A 70 14.81 5.10 6.06
CA HIS A 70 15.41 5.65 4.86
C HIS A 70 15.77 7.12 5.11
N GLY A 71 17.06 7.44 5.10
CA GLY A 71 17.60 8.75 5.45
C GLY A 71 17.51 9.81 4.34
N ALA A 72 16.74 9.55 3.27
CA ALA A 72 16.55 10.44 2.14
C ALA A 72 15.06 10.64 1.84
N LYS A 73 14.76 11.45 0.82
CA LYS A 73 13.38 11.76 0.40
C LYS A 73 12.64 10.54 -0.18
N PHE A 74 11.34 10.66 -0.27
CA PHE A 74 10.44 9.59 -0.70
C PHE A 74 10.67 9.13 -2.16
N ASP A 75 11.09 10.01 -3.06
CA ASP A 75 11.39 9.69 -4.46
C ASP A 75 12.45 8.59 -4.63
N THR A 76 13.46 8.53 -3.74
CA THR A 76 14.49 7.47 -3.74
C THR A 76 14.13 6.24 -2.89
N TRP A 77 13.05 6.30 -2.14
CA TRP A 77 12.67 5.24 -1.20
C TRP A 77 12.35 3.91 -1.88
N HIS A 78 11.62 3.93 -3.01
CA HIS A 78 11.24 2.73 -3.72
C HIS A 78 12.44 1.93 -4.24
N GLU A 79 13.42 2.62 -4.84
CA GLU A 79 14.65 2.01 -5.34
C GLU A 79 15.50 1.47 -4.19
N ALA A 80 15.67 2.25 -3.12
CA ALA A 80 16.41 1.84 -1.95
C ALA A 80 15.76 0.62 -1.26
N ARG A 81 14.43 0.58 -1.17
CA ARG A 81 13.67 -0.56 -0.64
C ARG A 81 13.89 -1.81 -1.49
N LYS A 82 13.78 -1.68 -2.80
CA LYS A 82 14.01 -2.77 -3.75
C LYS A 82 15.43 -3.34 -3.60
N ALA A 83 16.45 -2.49 -3.65
CA ALA A 83 17.85 -2.90 -3.51
C ALA A 83 18.11 -3.59 -2.15
N ARG A 84 17.50 -3.10 -1.06
CA ARG A 84 17.58 -3.73 0.27
C ARG A 84 16.96 -5.13 0.27
N ASN A 85 15.77 -5.27 -0.30
CA ASN A 85 15.07 -6.56 -0.34
C ASN A 85 15.79 -7.58 -1.21
N GLU A 86 16.36 -7.17 -2.34
CA GLU A 86 17.21 -8.00 -3.20
C GLU A 86 18.45 -8.48 -2.44
N ARG A 87 19.09 -7.61 -1.67
CA ARG A 87 20.24 -7.98 -0.83
C ARG A 87 19.87 -8.99 0.26
N PHE A 88 18.71 -8.82 0.91
CA PHE A 88 18.24 -9.78 1.91
C PHE A 88 17.95 -11.15 1.29
N ALA A 89 17.30 -11.17 0.12
CA ALA A 89 17.06 -12.41 -0.62
C ALA A 89 18.35 -13.11 -1.03
N GLU A 90 19.36 -12.36 -1.48
CA GLU A 90 20.67 -12.92 -1.85
C GLU A 90 21.40 -13.50 -0.63
N LEU A 91 21.40 -12.78 0.50
CA LEU A 91 22.05 -13.27 1.74
C LEU A 91 21.36 -14.53 2.26
N LEU A 92 20.04 -14.58 2.23
CA LEU A 92 19.27 -15.75 2.64
C LEU A 92 19.56 -16.95 1.73
N LEU A 93 19.56 -16.74 0.42
CA LEU A 93 19.89 -17.79 -0.55
C LEU A 93 21.31 -18.37 -0.33
N ARG A 94 22.30 -17.50 -0.08
CA ARG A 94 23.67 -17.94 0.22
C ARG A 94 23.74 -18.73 1.52
N TRP A 95 23.00 -18.31 2.54
CA TRP A 95 22.90 -19.01 3.81
C TRP A 95 22.26 -20.40 3.63
N GLU A 96 21.17 -20.50 2.91
CA GLU A 96 20.50 -21.77 2.60
C GLU A 96 21.41 -22.74 1.83
N GLN A 97 22.14 -22.24 0.85
CA GLN A 97 23.09 -23.05 0.07
C GLN A 97 24.23 -23.60 0.95
N GLU A 98 24.82 -22.76 1.82
CA GLU A 98 25.88 -23.22 2.73
C GLU A 98 25.32 -24.16 3.81
N HIS A 99 24.14 -23.91 4.33
CA HIS A 99 23.44 -24.78 5.28
C HIS A 99 23.23 -26.18 4.69
N GLN A 100 22.64 -26.22 3.47
CA GLN A 100 22.42 -27.49 2.78
C GLN A 100 23.73 -28.23 2.51
N ARG A 101 24.79 -27.52 2.10
CA ARG A 101 26.12 -28.10 1.89
C ARG A 101 26.71 -28.69 3.16
N LEU A 102 26.56 -27.99 4.29
CA LEU A 102 27.04 -28.52 5.59
C LEU A 102 26.26 -29.75 6.03
N ILE A 103 24.95 -29.79 5.84
CA ILE A 103 24.10 -30.96 6.10
C ILE A 103 24.58 -32.17 5.28
N ASP A 104 24.75 -31.98 3.97
CA ASP A 104 25.14 -33.04 3.05
C ASP A 104 26.56 -33.58 3.41
N LEU A 105 27.48 -32.68 3.81
CA LEU A 105 28.81 -33.06 4.23
C LEU A 105 28.79 -33.85 5.55
N VAL A 106 28.01 -33.43 6.53
CA VAL A 106 27.81 -34.15 7.80
C VAL A 106 27.25 -35.55 7.53
N ARG A 107 26.24 -35.66 6.65
CA ARG A 107 25.63 -36.95 6.27
C ARG A 107 26.63 -37.87 5.59
N THR A 108 27.46 -37.34 4.69
CA THR A 108 28.50 -38.10 4.00
C THR A 108 29.56 -38.63 4.99
N LEU A 109 30.04 -37.75 5.87
CA LEU A 109 31.04 -38.12 6.89
C LEU A 109 30.48 -39.09 7.92
N GLN A 110 29.20 -39.04 8.25
CA GLN A 110 28.54 -39.98 9.14
C GLN A 110 28.63 -41.41 8.62
N VAL A 111 28.39 -41.61 7.32
CA VAL A 111 28.51 -42.93 6.70
C VAL A 111 29.97 -43.43 6.72
N GLN A 112 30.94 -42.53 6.48
CA GLN A 112 32.36 -42.87 6.44
C GLN A 112 32.95 -43.08 7.84
N ALA A 113 32.42 -42.45 8.89
CA ALA A 113 32.86 -42.56 10.25
C ALA A 113 32.81 -44.00 10.80
N ALA A 114 31.94 -44.85 10.27
CA ALA A 114 31.87 -46.26 10.61
C ALA A 114 33.12 -47.04 10.19
N SER A 115 33.95 -46.53 9.27
CA SER A 115 35.05 -47.24 8.65
C SER A 115 36.44 -46.84 9.19
N SER A 116 36.55 -45.68 9.89
CA SER A 116 37.87 -45.16 10.34
C SER A 116 37.73 -44.15 11.49
N PRO A 117 38.61 -44.25 12.55
CA PRO A 117 38.64 -43.29 13.64
C PRO A 117 38.93 -41.86 13.19
N ASP A 118 39.75 -41.67 12.15
CA ASP A 118 40.04 -40.34 11.58
C ASP A 118 38.76 -39.70 10.95
N MET A 119 37.95 -40.50 10.28
CA MET A 119 36.68 -40.04 9.74
C MET A 119 35.65 -39.74 10.85
N ALA A 120 35.67 -40.45 11.96
CA ALA A 120 34.83 -40.15 13.12
C ALA A 120 35.20 -38.79 13.72
N ASN A 121 36.47 -38.43 13.84
CA ASN A 121 36.90 -37.12 14.30
C ASN A 121 36.45 -35.98 13.32
N LYS A 122 36.57 -36.21 12.03
CA LYS A 122 36.10 -35.25 11.00
C LYS A 122 34.60 -35.08 11.07
N TYR A 123 33.84 -36.16 11.27
CA TYR A 123 32.38 -36.08 11.44
C TYR A 123 32.00 -35.21 12.64
N HIS A 124 32.59 -35.45 13.83
CA HIS A 124 32.28 -34.65 15.02
C HIS A 124 32.66 -33.17 14.87
N ALA A 125 33.80 -32.87 14.22
CA ALA A 125 34.21 -31.52 13.94
C ALA A 125 33.20 -30.81 12.98
N MET A 126 32.73 -31.50 11.96
CA MET A 126 31.76 -30.95 11.01
C MET A 126 30.38 -30.81 11.63
N GLN A 127 29.94 -31.76 12.44
CA GLN A 127 28.69 -31.65 13.21
C GLN A 127 28.70 -30.42 14.14
N THR A 128 29.85 -30.17 14.81
CA THR A 128 30.04 -28.97 15.64
C THR A 128 29.99 -27.71 14.82
N ARG A 129 30.53 -27.70 13.57
CA ARG A 129 30.47 -26.56 12.65
C ARG A 129 29.04 -26.29 12.19
N LEU A 130 28.28 -27.33 11.83
CA LEU A 130 26.89 -27.22 11.44
C LEU A 130 26.06 -26.60 12.58
N ARG A 131 26.18 -27.13 13.78
CA ARG A 131 25.50 -26.60 14.97
C ARG A 131 25.81 -25.12 15.21
N LYS A 132 27.08 -24.71 15.14
CA LYS A 132 27.45 -23.29 15.29
C LYS A 132 26.90 -22.42 14.19
N PHE A 133 26.78 -22.94 12.97
CA PHE A 133 26.19 -22.23 11.86
C PHE A 133 24.67 -22.03 12.06
N GLU A 134 23.98 -23.06 12.56
CA GLU A 134 22.56 -23.01 12.91
C GLU A 134 22.29 -22.10 14.12
N GLU A 135 23.15 -22.13 15.14
CA GLU A 135 23.08 -21.26 16.31
C GLU A 135 23.27 -19.78 15.95
N ALA A 136 24.05 -19.46 14.91
CA ALA A 136 24.19 -18.10 14.39
C ALA A 136 22.92 -17.61 13.71
N GLY A 137 22.05 -18.52 13.29
CA GLY A 137 20.74 -18.22 12.68
C GLY A 137 20.80 -17.79 11.22
N ALA A 138 19.64 -17.84 10.57
CA ALA A 138 19.48 -17.34 9.22
C ALA A 138 19.49 -15.80 9.21
N PRO A 139 20.00 -15.17 8.14
CA PRO A 139 19.86 -13.72 7.95
C PRO A 139 18.40 -13.32 7.81
N GLU A 140 18.13 -12.02 7.97
CA GLU A 140 16.79 -11.45 7.82
C GLU A 140 16.24 -11.74 6.41
N ALA A 141 15.04 -12.31 6.36
CA ALA A 141 14.35 -12.54 5.11
C ALA A 141 13.75 -11.23 4.58
N PRO A 142 13.59 -11.07 3.26
CA PRO A 142 12.88 -9.90 2.72
C PRO A 142 11.45 -9.87 3.25
N PRO A 143 10.86 -8.66 3.44
CA PRO A 143 9.46 -8.51 3.82
C PRO A 143 8.52 -9.23 2.85
N VAL A 144 7.44 -9.79 3.39
CA VAL A 144 6.43 -10.46 2.56
C VAL A 144 5.63 -9.40 1.79
N GLU A 145 5.77 -9.38 0.46
CA GLU A 145 4.95 -8.53 -0.38
C GLU A 145 3.60 -9.21 -0.62
N GLN A 146 2.52 -8.53 -0.26
CA GLN A 146 1.18 -8.97 -0.63
C GLN A 146 0.88 -8.50 -2.07
N ASP A 147 0.93 -9.42 -3.01
CA ASP A 147 0.55 -9.16 -4.40
C ASP A 147 -0.97 -9.33 -4.55
N VAL A 148 -1.69 -8.22 -4.41
CA VAL A 148 -3.15 -8.21 -4.59
C VAL A 148 -3.47 -8.19 -6.07
N LYS A 149 -3.81 -9.36 -6.65
CA LYS A 149 -4.25 -9.47 -8.03
C LYS A 149 -5.75 -9.21 -8.10
N VAL A 150 -6.13 -7.99 -8.49
CA VAL A 150 -7.53 -7.64 -8.78
C VAL A 150 -7.76 -7.76 -10.28
N GLY A 151 -8.59 -8.72 -10.69
CA GLY A 151 -9.06 -8.86 -12.07
C GLY A 151 -10.44 -8.21 -12.23
N LEU A 152 -10.52 -7.09 -12.92
CA LEU A 152 -11.80 -6.51 -13.32
C LEU A 152 -12.33 -7.26 -14.55
N ARG A 153 -13.48 -7.92 -14.41
CA ARG A 153 -14.20 -8.57 -15.52
C ARG A 153 -15.34 -7.65 -15.93
N GLY A 154 -15.38 -7.26 -17.20
CA GLY A 154 -16.48 -6.49 -17.78
C GLY A 154 -16.97 -7.13 -19.07
N GLY A 155 -18.28 -7.04 -19.33
CA GLY A 155 -18.89 -7.40 -20.61
C GLY A 155 -18.87 -6.22 -21.58
N ARG A 156 -19.08 -6.50 -22.87
CA ARG A 156 -19.28 -5.44 -23.88
C ARG A 156 -20.70 -4.90 -23.78
N THR A 157 -20.83 -3.62 -23.49
CA THR A 157 -22.11 -2.88 -23.45
C THR A 157 -22.35 -2.14 -24.76
N GLY A 158 -23.44 -1.38 -24.85
CA GLY A 158 -23.67 -0.44 -25.93
C GLY A 158 -22.63 0.69 -25.96
N LEU A 159 -22.61 1.48 -27.02
CA LEU A 159 -21.67 2.60 -27.20
C LEU A 159 -21.76 3.63 -26.05
N ARG A 160 -22.98 3.98 -25.62
CA ARG A 160 -23.25 4.88 -24.50
C ARG A 160 -23.50 4.07 -23.24
N ALA A 161 -22.72 4.34 -22.19
CA ALA A 161 -22.88 3.72 -20.89
C ALA A 161 -23.86 4.50 -20.02
N LEU A 162 -23.74 5.82 -19.95
CA LEU A 162 -24.60 6.69 -19.17
C LEU A 162 -24.92 7.95 -19.97
N THR A 163 -26.14 8.49 -19.79
CA THR A 163 -26.57 9.77 -20.41
C THR A 163 -27.27 10.61 -19.36
N PHE A 164 -26.85 11.85 -19.21
CA PHE A 164 -27.44 12.87 -18.34
C PHE A 164 -27.99 14.00 -19.19
N GLU A 165 -29.28 14.29 -19.05
CA GLU A 165 -29.99 15.35 -19.79
C GLU A 165 -30.61 16.30 -18.77
N ASN A 166 -30.08 17.52 -18.66
CA ASN A 166 -30.51 18.56 -17.71
C ASN A 166 -30.58 18.03 -16.25
N VAL A 167 -29.62 17.19 -15.86
CA VAL A 167 -29.58 16.63 -14.52
C VAL A 167 -29.06 17.66 -13.55
N ALA A 168 -29.77 17.88 -12.45
CA ALA A 168 -29.34 18.68 -11.32
C ALA A 168 -29.57 17.91 -10.02
N ILE A 169 -28.57 17.82 -9.19
CA ILE A 169 -28.69 17.23 -7.85
C ILE A 169 -29.19 18.31 -6.91
N ALA A 170 -30.28 18.02 -6.21
CA ALA A 170 -31.00 19.00 -5.40
C ALA A 170 -30.09 19.76 -4.43
N ASN A 171 -30.06 21.08 -4.51
CA ASN A 171 -29.27 22.01 -3.72
C ASN A 171 -27.74 21.88 -3.85
N LEU A 172 -27.22 21.10 -4.81
CA LEU A 172 -25.79 20.84 -4.95
C LEU A 172 -25.22 21.24 -6.32
N THR A 173 -25.99 21.05 -7.42
CA THR A 173 -25.50 21.39 -8.77
C THR A 173 -26.53 22.14 -9.58
N GLU A 174 -26.06 23.01 -10.48
CA GLU A 174 -26.87 23.50 -11.59
C GLU A 174 -27.15 22.35 -12.58
N PRO A 175 -28.19 22.47 -13.42
CA PRO A 175 -28.47 21.49 -14.45
C PRO A 175 -27.31 21.33 -15.44
N PHE A 176 -26.92 20.10 -15.74
CA PHE A 176 -25.88 19.82 -16.70
C PHE A 176 -26.24 18.64 -17.61
N ASN A 177 -25.56 18.59 -18.76
CA ASN A 177 -25.64 17.51 -19.74
C ASN A 177 -24.30 16.83 -19.84
N PHE A 178 -24.31 15.49 -19.87
CA PHE A 178 -23.08 14.73 -19.92
C PHE A 178 -23.34 13.32 -20.47
N GLU A 179 -22.40 12.77 -21.23
CA GLU A 179 -22.45 11.40 -21.73
C GLU A 179 -21.18 10.64 -21.35
N VAL A 180 -21.35 9.38 -21.01
CA VAL A 180 -20.26 8.44 -20.74
C VAL A 180 -20.32 7.33 -21.77
N PHE A 181 -19.22 7.10 -22.46
CA PHE A 181 -19.10 6.06 -23.45
C PHE A 181 -18.39 4.82 -22.89
N PHE A 182 -18.57 3.70 -23.56
CA PHE A 182 -17.91 2.46 -23.20
C PHE A 182 -16.38 2.63 -23.26
N GLY A 183 -15.70 2.32 -22.14
CA GLY A 183 -14.25 2.42 -21.99
C GLY A 183 -13.74 3.76 -21.45
N ASP A 184 -14.63 4.77 -21.26
CA ASP A 184 -14.25 6.02 -20.63
C ASP A 184 -13.78 5.83 -19.19
N ARG A 185 -12.81 6.64 -18.78
CA ARG A 185 -12.35 6.77 -17.39
C ARG A 185 -12.47 8.20 -16.96
N ILE A 186 -13.43 8.48 -16.08
CA ILE A 186 -13.85 9.84 -15.75
C ILE A 186 -13.56 10.12 -14.29
N ALA A 187 -12.82 11.19 -14.02
CA ALA A 187 -12.59 11.69 -12.67
C ALA A 187 -13.57 12.82 -12.33
N VAL A 188 -14.26 12.71 -11.19
CA VAL A 188 -15.14 13.76 -10.66
C VAL A 188 -14.37 14.58 -9.65
N LEU A 189 -14.11 15.86 -9.96
CA LEU A 189 -13.34 16.78 -9.14
C LEU A 189 -14.24 17.86 -8.51
N GLY A 190 -13.81 18.37 -7.37
CA GLY A 190 -14.50 19.48 -6.68
C GLY A 190 -14.12 19.55 -5.19
N LYS A 191 -14.41 20.69 -4.55
CA LYS A 191 -14.22 20.89 -3.12
C LYS A 191 -15.09 19.93 -2.29
N ASN A 192 -14.79 19.80 -1.00
CA ASN A 192 -15.65 19.05 -0.10
C ASN A 192 -17.04 19.72 -0.02
N GLY A 193 -18.10 18.91 0.07
CA GLY A 193 -19.48 19.39 0.10
C GLY A 193 -20.10 19.70 -1.28
N THR A 194 -19.37 19.64 -2.40
CA THR A 194 -19.92 19.95 -3.74
C THR A 194 -20.82 18.86 -4.35
N GLY A 195 -21.06 17.75 -3.64
CA GLY A 195 -21.97 16.71 -4.10
C GLY A 195 -21.33 15.56 -4.89
N LYS A 196 -19.97 15.42 -4.92
CA LYS A 196 -19.29 14.31 -5.63
C LYS A 196 -19.83 12.94 -5.27
N SER A 197 -19.94 12.66 -3.97
CA SER A 197 -20.47 11.37 -3.49
C SER A 197 -21.96 11.22 -3.77
N HIS A 198 -22.73 12.32 -3.72
CA HIS A 198 -24.15 12.29 -4.10
C HIS A 198 -24.32 11.98 -5.58
N PHE A 199 -23.45 12.51 -6.45
CA PHE A 199 -23.45 12.20 -7.87
C PHE A 199 -23.24 10.70 -8.13
N LEU A 200 -22.24 10.07 -7.47
CA LEU A 200 -21.99 8.63 -7.61
C LEU A 200 -23.14 7.79 -7.02
N ARG A 201 -23.68 8.19 -5.86
CA ARG A 201 -24.84 7.52 -5.23
C ARG A 201 -26.10 7.63 -6.08
N MET A 202 -26.36 8.78 -6.72
CA MET A 202 -27.45 8.92 -7.69
C MET A 202 -27.31 7.91 -8.84
N ILE A 203 -26.09 7.76 -9.40
CA ILE A 203 -25.81 6.81 -10.48
C ILE A 203 -26.03 5.36 -10.01
N SER A 204 -25.65 5.04 -8.77
CA SER A 204 -25.84 3.69 -8.19
C SER A 204 -27.29 3.36 -7.87
N GLY A 205 -28.23 4.29 -8.05
CA GLY A 205 -29.65 4.09 -7.79
C GLY A 205 -30.08 4.33 -6.35
N ASP A 206 -29.31 5.09 -5.56
CA ASP A 206 -29.66 5.44 -4.19
C ASP A 206 -30.84 6.43 -4.18
N GLU A 207 -32.01 5.95 -3.76
CA GLU A 207 -33.26 6.70 -3.72
C GLU A 207 -33.26 7.89 -2.74
N THR A 208 -32.29 7.95 -1.83
CA THR A 208 -32.14 9.07 -0.89
C THR A 208 -31.61 10.34 -1.57
N VAL A 209 -30.98 10.21 -2.75
CA VAL A 209 -30.45 11.33 -3.52
C VAL A 209 -31.53 11.88 -4.44
N LYS A 210 -32.04 13.07 -4.10
CA LYS A 210 -33.03 13.77 -4.94
C LYS A 210 -32.33 14.52 -6.07
N TYR A 211 -32.81 14.32 -7.29
CA TYR A 211 -32.33 15.02 -8.49
C TYR A 211 -33.49 15.37 -9.42
N SER A 212 -33.24 16.27 -10.32
CA SER A 212 -34.13 16.62 -11.44
C SER A 212 -33.46 16.32 -12.78
N GLY A 213 -34.21 16.36 -13.87
CA GLY A 213 -33.72 16.01 -15.20
C GLY A 213 -33.86 14.53 -15.50
N ASN A 214 -33.19 14.08 -16.55
CA ASN A 214 -33.31 12.71 -17.06
C ASN A 214 -31.93 12.02 -17.03
N PHE A 215 -31.87 10.90 -16.29
CA PHE A 215 -30.69 10.06 -16.22
C PHE A 215 -31.02 8.68 -16.80
N LYS A 216 -30.19 8.21 -17.74
CA LYS A 216 -30.37 6.91 -18.39
C LYS A 216 -29.10 6.07 -18.28
N VAL A 217 -29.27 4.81 -17.88
CA VAL A 217 -28.26 3.77 -17.92
C VAL A 217 -28.38 3.02 -19.25
N GLY A 218 -27.28 2.81 -19.94
CA GLY A 218 -27.24 2.11 -21.22
C GLY A 218 -27.71 0.66 -21.09
N ALA A 219 -28.21 0.09 -22.19
CA ALA A 219 -28.64 -1.30 -22.21
C ALA A 219 -27.49 -2.26 -21.84
N ARG A 220 -27.75 -3.21 -20.95
CA ARG A 220 -26.80 -4.21 -20.44
C ARG A 220 -25.63 -3.60 -19.62
N VAL A 221 -25.79 -2.40 -19.09
CA VAL A 221 -24.83 -1.79 -18.17
C VAL A 221 -25.24 -2.20 -16.75
N GLU A 222 -24.33 -2.89 -16.05
CA GLU A 222 -24.46 -3.15 -14.62
C GLU A 222 -23.57 -2.18 -13.87
N ILE A 223 -24.11 -1.53 -12.85
CA ILE A 223 -23.40 -0.52 -12.05
C ILE A 223 -22.86 -1.16 -10.79
N GLY A 224 -21.53 -1.22 -10.69
CA GLY A 224 -20.85 -1.54 -9.44
C GLY A 224 -20.49 -0.25 -8.71
N TYR A 225 -20.84 -0.14 -7.44
CA TYR A 225 -20.51 1.01 -6.60
C TYR A 225 -19.57 0.60 -5.45
N PHE A 226 -18.40 1.23 -5.40
CA PHE A 226 -17.46 1.08 -4.29
C PHE A 226 -17.50 2.36 -3.45
N ALA A 227 -18.05 2.26 -2.25
CA ALA A 227 -18.15 3.39 -1.32
C ALA A 227 -16.87 3.54 -0.48
N GLN A 228 -16.63 4.75 0.03
CA GLN A 228 -15.50 5.05 0.92
C GLN A 228 -15.62 4.30 2.26
N THR A 229 -16.84 4.12 2.74
CA THR A 229 -17.16 3.31 3.92
C THR A 229 -18.20 2.27 3.53
N HIS A 230 -17.83 0.99 3.62
CA HIS A 230 -18.80 -0.09 3.55
C HIS A 230 -19.25 -0.42 4.97
N ALA A 231 -20.55 -0.23 5.25
CA ALA A 231 -21.17 -0.85 6.41
C ALA A 231 -21.22 -2.37 6.10
N HIS A 232 -20.32 -3.13 6.70
CA HIS A 232 -20.39 -4.58 6.70
C HIS A 232 -21.00 -5.02 8.04
N PRO A 233 -22.32 -5.33 8.08
CA PRO A 233 -22.97 -5.81 9.29
C PRO A 233 -22.45 -7.18 9.77
N GLU A 234 -21.56 -7.80 8.99
CA GLU A 234 -20.94 -9.10 9.32
C GLU A 234 -19.69 -8.96 10.21
N PHE A 235 -19.22 -7.74 10.48
CA PHE A 235 -18.02 -7.45 11.29
C PHE A 235 -18.31 -6.56 12.52
N GLU A 236 -19.60 -6.35 12.86
CA GLU A 236 -20.00 -5.74 14.14
C GLU A 236 -20.20 -6.78 15.24
#